data_aa5e4902eabfd6d73057999633efed24
#
_entry.id   aa5e4902eabfd6d73057999633efed24
#
_cell.length_a   1.000
_cell.length_b   1.000
_cell.length_c   1.000
_cell.angle_alpha   90.00
_cell.angle_beta   90.00
_cell.angle_gamma   90.00
#
_symmetry.space_group_name_H-M   'P 1'
#
loop_
_entity.id
_entity.type
_entity.pdbx_description
1 polymer ?
#
loop_
_entity_poly.entity_id
_entity_poly.type
_entity_poly.pdbx_seq_one_letter_code
_entity_poly.pdbx_strand_id
1 'polypeptide(L)'
;KGWLETLSCQDRSLWKAVADRVSPAPDVRAVVGQVEAAEGVLGMVYQTDYLAARDRVQRLYTVSADQGPPIRYAVSRLTHTPHPQEAESLIEFLFSGAARILFEKHGFLPLEVMPPNQD
;
A
#
# COMPACT_ATOMS: atom_id res chain seq x y z
N LYS A 1 -5.33 -11.35 -1.58
CA LYS A 1 -5.34 -12.82 -1.36
C LYS A 1 -3.93 -13.35 -1.17
N GLY A 2 -2.97 -13.06 -2.08
CA GLY A 2 -1.58 -13.56 -2.01
C GLY A 2 -0.78 -13.13 -0.76
N TRP A 3 -1.01 -11.94 -0.23
CA TRP A 3 -0.32 -11.42 0.96
C TRP A 3 -0.65 -12.20 2.24
N LEU A 4 -1.92 -12.49 2.45
CA LEU A 4 -2.37 -13.31 3.59
C LEU A 4 -1.83 -14.73 3.49
N GLU A 5 -1.75 -15.28 2.29
CA GLU A 5 -1.16 -16.59 2.03
C GLU A 5 0.35 -16.61 2.31
N THR A 6 1.07 -15.54 1.99
CA THR A 6 2.51 -15.41 2.26
C THR A 6 2.80 -15.28 3.75
N LEU A 7 2.05 -14.46 4.49
CA LEU A 7 2.17 -14.35 5.95
C LEU A 7 1.80 -15.66 6.66
N SER A 8 0.88 -16.44 6.10
CA SER A 8 0.47 -17.72 6.66
C SER A 8 1.47 -18.86 6.43
N CYS A 9 2.47 -18.67 5.56
CA CYS A 9 3.50 -19.71 5.33
C CYS A 9 4.36 -19.97 6.56
N GLN A 10 4.46 -19.05 7.50
CA GLN A 10 5.18 -19.24 8.76
C GLN A 10 4.31 -19.95 9.82
N ASP A 11 2.99 -19.81 9.78
CA ASP A 11 2.07 -20.54 10.64
C ASP A 11 0.77 -20.93 9.92
N ARG A 12 0.80 -22.08 9.24
CA ARG A 12 -0.37 -22.63 8.55
C ARG A 12 -1.56 -22.90 9.45
N SER A 13 -1.35 -23.01 10.76
CA SER A 13 -2.41 -23.25 11.73
C SER A 13 -3.30 -22.02 11.90
N LEU A 14 -2.71 -20.84 11.92
CA LEU A 14 -3.41 -19.58 12.08
C LEU A 14 -4.32 -19.27 10.87
N TRP A 15 -3.81 -19.48 9.64
CA TRP A 15 -4.62 -19.29 8.44
C TRP A 15 -5.85 -20.20 8.40
N LYS A 16 -5.69 -21.47 8.75
CA LYS A 16 -6.80 -22.43 8.82
C LYS A 16 -7.89 -21.98 9.82
N ALA A 17 -7.47 -21.36 10.93
CA ALA A 17 -8.40 -20.90 11.96
C ALA A 17 -9.22 -19.68 11.54
N VAL A 18 -8.75 -18.88 10.58
CA VAL A 18 -9.42 -17.63 10.18
C VAL A 18 -9.96 -17.67 8.75
N ALA A 19 -9.57 -18.62 7.91
CA ALA A 19 -9.90 -18.67 6.48
C ALA A 19 -11.41 -18.57 6.20
N ASP A 20 -12.23 -19.25 6.99
CA ASP A 20 -13.70 -19.27 6.86
C ASP A 20 -14.36 -17.97 7.33
N ARG A 21 -13.60 -17.10 7.99
CA ARG A 21 -14.06 -15.78 8.49
C ARG A 21 -13.59 -14.62 7.63
N VAL A 22 -12.79 -14.90 6.60
CA VAL A 22 -12.27 -13.85 5.70
C VAL A 22 -13.35 -13.41 4.75
N SER A 23 -13.75 -12.15 4.84
CA SER A 23 -14.64 -11.48 3.91
C SER A 23 -13.83 -10.64 2.92
N PRO A 24 -13.75 -10.99 1.64
CA PRO A 24 -13.05 -10.17 0.66
C PRO A 24 -13.84 -8.88 0.38
N ALA A 25 -13.12 -7.75 0.33
CA ALA A 25 -13.68 -6.48 -0.08
C ALA A 25 -13.19 -6.11 -1.50
N PRO A 26 -13.93 -5.28 -2.26
CA PRO A 26 -13.54 -4.88 -3.60
C PRO A 26 -12.26 -4.04 -3.64
N ASP A 27 -12.02 -3.23 -2.62
CA ASP A 27 -10.83 -2.39 -2.47
C ASP A 27 -10.51 -2.11 -1.00
N VAL A 28 -9.37 -1.47 -0.76
CA VAL A 28 -8.89 -1.17 0.61
C VAL A 28 -9.79 -0.16 1.33
N ARG A 29 -10.41 0.78 0.63
CA ARG A 29 -11.33 1.76 1.24
C ARG A 29 -12.59 1.08 1.77
N ALA A 30 -13.09 0.08 1.05
CA ALA A 30 -14.19 -0.74 1.52
C ALA A 30 -13.82 -1.53 2.79
N VAL A 31 -12.57 -2.02 2.89
CA VAL A 31 -12.07 -2.64 4.14
C VAL A 31 -12.11 -1.66 5.29
N VAL A 32 -11.60 -0.44 5.11
CA VAL A 32 -11.65 0.61 6.16
C VAL A 32 -13.10 0.86 6.59
N GLY A 33 -14.02 1.04 5.64
CA GLY A 33 -15.44 1.25 5.93
C GLY A 33 -16.08 0.09 6.70
N GLN A 34 -15.73 -1.16 6.42
CA GLN A 34 -16.21 -2.32 7.17
C GLN A 34 -15.71 -2.33 8.63
N VAL A 35 -14.43 -1.97 8.84
CA VAL A 35 -13.85 -1.86 10.19
C VAL A 35 -14.48 -0.72 10.98
N GLU A 36 -14.77 0.42 10.35
CA GLU A 36 -15.46 1.55 10.97
C GLU A 36 -16.91 1.23 11.36
N ALA A 37 -17.58 0.40 10.57
CA ALA A 37 -19.01 0.12 10.72
C ALA A 37 -19.35 -0.97 11.74
N ALA A 38 -18.38 -1.83 12.13
CA ALA A 38 -18.67 -3.00 12.96
C ALA A 38 -17.59 -3.27 14.00
N GLU A 39 -18.01 -3.50 15.26
CA GLU A 39 -17.11 -3.91 16.33
C GLU A 39 -16.56 -5.33 16.10
N GLY A 40 -15.31 -5.55 16.49
CA GLY A 40 -14.67 -6.87 16.39
C GLY A 40 -14.24 -7.29 14.98
N VAL A 41 -14.36 -6.41 13.99
CA VAL A 41 -13.85 -6.63 12.63
C VAL A 41 -12.40 -6.18 12.54
N LEU A 42 -11.56 -7.04 11.95
CA LEU A 42 -10.16 -6.73 11.66
C LEU A 42 -9.99 -6.56 10.14
N GLY A 43 -9.34 -5.49 9.74
CA GLY A 43 -9.02 -5.19 8.33
C GLY A 43 -7.52 -5.16 8.09
N MET A 44 -7.09 -5.66 6.93
CA MET A 44 -5.72 -5.47 6.44
C MET A 44 -5.74 -4.36 5.39
N VAL A 45 -5.03 -3.27 5.67
CA VAL A 45 -4.99 -2.05 4.85
C VAL A 45 -3.55 -1.58 4.69
N TYR A 46 -3.29 -0.66 3.78
CA TYR A 46 -2.00 -0.01 3.70
C TYR A 46 -1.83 1.02 4.83
N GLN A 47 -0.59 1.33 5.15
CA GLN A 47 -0.28 2.37 6.13
C GLN A 47 -0.89 3.72 5.74
N THR A 48 -0.91 4.04 4.46
CA THR A 48 -1.53 5.26 3.92
C THR A 48 -3.02 5.36 4.23
N ASP A 49 -3.76 4.24 4.09
CA ASP A 49 -5.19 4.19 4.40
C ASP A 49 -5.44 4.29 5.90
N TYR A 50 -4.61 3.62 6.72
CA TYR A 50 -4.67 3.77 8.17
C TYR A 50 -4.44 5.22 8.58
N LEU A 51 -3.42 5.90 8.05
CA LEU A 51 -3.14 7.30 8.40
C LEU A 51 -4.28 8.24 8.02
N ALA A 52 -4.98 7.97 6.92
CA ALA A 52 -6.16 8.73 6.50
C ALA A 52 -7.39 8.48 7.39
N ALA A 53 -7.45 7.33 8.08
CA ALA A 53 -8.58 6.93 8.93
C ALA A 53 -8.22 6.81 10.42
N ARG A 54 -7.03 7.25 10.85
CA ARG A 54 -6.47 7.02 12.19
C ARG A 54 -7.34 7.50 13.36
N ASP A 55 -8.22 8.46 13.11
CA ASP A 55 -9.13 9.00 14.12
C ASP A 55 -10.39 8.10 14.31
N ARG A 56 -10.60 7.13 13.41
CA ARG A 56 -11.78 6.25 13.37
C ARG A 56 -11.45 4.77 13.52
N VAL A 57 -10.19 4.39 13.31
CA VAL A 57 -9.74 3.00 13.41
C VAL A 57 -8.47 2.89 14.27
N GLN A 58 -8.32 1.76 14.94
CA GLN A 58 -7.14 1.47 15.75
C GLN A 58 -6.18 0.54 14.99
N ARG A 59 -4.90 0.89 14.99
CA ARG A 59 -3.85 0.01 14.48
C ARG A 59 -3.44 -1.00 15.54
N LEU A 60 -3.59 -2.28 15.23
CA LEU A 60 -3.20 -3.37 16.12
C LEU A 60 -1.79 -3.88 15.81
N TYR A 61 -1.42 -3.94 14.52
CA TYR A 61 -0.14 -4.48 14.09
C TYR A 61 0.32 -3.81 12.79
N THR A 62 1.62 -3.73 12.58
CA THR A 62 2.22 -3.31 11.31
C THR A 62 3.12 -4.43 10.80
N VAL A 63 2.83 -4.93 9.60
CA VAL A 63 3.69 -5.89 8.90
C VAL A 63 4.98 -5.17 8.51
N SER A 64 6.12 -5.67 8.94
CA SER A 64 7.41 -5.08 8.60
C SER A 64 7.78 -5.35 7.14
N ALA A 65 8.61 -4.49 6.55
CA ALA A 65 8.95 -4.53 5.13
C ALA A 65 9.67 -5.83 4.70
N ASP A 66 10.34 -6.51 5.64
CA ASP A 66 11.03 -7.80 5.44
C ASP A 66 10.09 -9.01 5.48
N GLN A 67 8.86 -8.83 5.96
CA GLN A 67 7.87 -9.92 6.08
C GLN A 67 7.04 -10.15 4.82
N GLY A 68 7.27 -9.39 3.75
CA GLY A 68 6.50 -9.54 2.52
C GLY A 68 7.16 -8.89 1.30
N PRO A 69 6.58 -9.06 0.12
CA PRO A 69 7.10 -8.44 -1.10
C PRO A 69 7.01 -6.92 -1.01
N PRO A 70 7.97 -6.17 -1.57
CA PRO A 70 7.92 -4.72 -1.58
C PRO A 70 6.71 -4.23 -2.38
N ILE A 71 5.95 -3.31 -1.80
CA ILE A 71 4.84 -2.64 -2.48
C ILE A 71 5.41 -1.43 -3.22
N ARG A 72 5.35 -1.45 -4.54
CA ARG A 72 5.90 -0.40 -5.39
C ARG A 72 4.82 0.17 -6.31
N TYR A 73 4.87 1.48 -6.52
CA TYR A 73 4.05 2.19 -7.49
C TYR A 73 4.95 2.63 -8.64
N ALA A 74 4.50 2.38 -9.87
CA ALA A 74 5.19 2.83 -11.06
C ALA A 74 4.49 4.06 -11.65
N VAL A 75 5.28 4.97 -12.19
CA VAL A 75 4.80 6.10 -13.00
C VAL A 75 5.46 6.04 -14.36
N SER A 76 4.70 6.28 -15.42
CA SER A 76 5.21 6.34 -16.77
C SER A 76 4.45 7.36 -17.61
N ARG A 77 5.11 7.90 -18.62
CA ARG A 77 4.50 8.75 -19.63
C ARG A 77 3.89 7.89 -20.74
N LEU A 78 2.72 8.27 -21.21
CA LEU A 78 2.12 7.64 -22.38
C LEU A 78 2.89 8.04 -23.65
N THR A 79 3.14 7.09 -24.54
CA THR A 79 3.93 7.29 -25.78
C THR A 79 3.35 8.38 -26.68
N HIS A 80 2.01 8.48 -26.73
CA HIS A 80 1.30 9.41 -27.62
C HIS A 80 0.58 10.53 -26.83
N THR A 81 1.15 10.96 -25.69
CA THR A 81 0.58 12.11 -24.96
C THR A 81 0.68 13.38 -25.79
N PRO A 82 -0.36 14.23 -25.87
CA PRO A 82 -0.27 15.54 -26.50
C PRO A 82 0.60 16.55 -25.72
N HIS A 83 0.97 16.21 -24.46
CA HIS A 83 1.72 17.06 -23.54
C HIS A 83 2.98 16.35 -23.01
N PRO A 84 3.96 16.01 -23.87
CA PRO A 84 5.10 15.21 -23.47
C PRO A 84 6.04 15.94 -22.49
N GLN A 85 6.22 17.25 -22.63
CA GLN A 85 7.11 18.03 -21.78
C GLN A 85 6.51 18.23 -20.38
N GLU A 86 5.23 18.50 -20.29
CA GLU A 86 4.51 18.64 -19.01
C GLU A 86 4.48 17.29 -18.24
N ALA A 87 4.32 16.18 -18.97
CA ALA A 87 4.37 14.86 -18.35
C ALA A 87 5.77 14.53 -17.80
N GLU A 88 6.82 14.91 -18.52
CA GLU A 88 8.21 14.76 -18.08
C GLU A 88 8.46 15.60 -16.81
N SER A 89 8.08 16.89 -16.86
CA SER A 89 8.22 17.79 -15.70
C SER A 89 7.46 17.30 -14.47
N LEU A 90 6.28 16.69 -14.65
CA LEU A 90 5.56 16.05 -13.54
C LEU A 90 6.32 14.86 -12.96
N ILE A 91 6.88 14.00 -13.82
CA ILE A 91 7.68 12.86 -13.36
C ILE A 91 8.90 13.35 -12.59
N GLU A 92 9.64 14.33 -13.11
CA GLU A 92 10.78 14.93 -12.41
C GLU A 92 10.37 15.52 -11.05
N PHE A 93 9.24 16.22 -10.99
CA PHE A 93 8.71 16.73 -9.74
C PHE A 93 8.40 15.60 -8.73
N LEU A 94 7.80 14.49 -9.18
CA LEU A 94 7.48 13.36 -8.30
C LEU A 94 8.73 12.71 -7.69
N PHE A 95 9.89 12.83 -8.34
CA PHE A 95 11.19 12.37 -7.81
C PHE A 95 11.96 13.46 -7.05
N SER A 96 11.42 14.66 -6.93
CA SER A 96 12.06 15.76 -6.21
C SER A 96 12.02 15.57 -4.68
N GLY A 97 12.92 16.27 -3.98
CA GLY A 97 12.91 16.30 -2.53
C GLY A 97 11.62 16.86 -1.92
N ALA A 98 10.97 17.81 -2.61
CA ALA A 98 9.69 18.39 -2.18
C ALA A 98 8.56 17.36 -2.22
N ALA A 99 8.45 16.58 -3.30
CA ALA A 99 7.48 15.51 -3.42
C ALA A 99 7.75 14.38 -2.42
N ARG A 100 9.02 14.04 -2.19
CA ARG A 100 9.43 13.04 -1.21
C ARG A 100 8.91 13.36 0.19
N ILE A 101 9.08 14.60 0.66
CA ILE A 101 8.57 15.04 1.97
C ILE A 101 7.05 14.85 2.07
N LEU A 102 6.32 15.14 0.98
CA LEU A 102 4.88 14.93 0.93
C LEU A 102 4.51 13.45 0.99
N PHE A 103 5.19 12.60 0.24
CA PHE A 103 4.95 11.16 0.27
C PHE A 103 5.21 10.57 1.65
N GLU A 104 6.32 10.90 2.30
CA GLU A 104 6.65 10.44 3.65
C GLU A 104 5.61 10.90 4.68
N LYS A 105 5.15 12.15 4.59
CA LYS A 105 4.06 12.69 5.44
C LYS A 105 2.76 11.88 5.32
N HIS A 106 2.48 11.33 4.15
CA HIS A 106 1.29 10.50 3.89
C HIS A 106 1.52 9.00 4.08
N GLY A 107 2.69 8.59 4.59
CA GLY A 107 2.98 7.20 4.96
C GLY A 107 3.56 6.34 3.84
N PHE A 108 3.95 6.96 2.72
CA PHE A 108 4.74 6.26 1.71
C PHE A 108 6.19 6.16 2.14
N LEU A 109 6.82 5.06 1.81
CA LEU A 109 8.27 4.92 2.01
C LEU A 109 9.04 5.73 0.94
N PRO A 110 10.21 6.28 1.28
CA PRO A 110 11.02 6.99 0.31
C PRO A 110 11.40 6.07 -0.85
N LEU A 111 11.43 6.62 -2.05
CA LEU A 111 11.93 5.94 -3.23
C LEU A 111 13.43 5.66 -3.04
N GLU A 112 13.80 4.40 -2.93
CA GLU A 112 15.16 4.01 -3.25
C GLU A 112 15.34 4.21 -4.75
N VAL A 113 16.32 5.04 -5.12
CA VAL A 113 16.70 5.20 -6.52
C VAL A 113 17.21 3.85 -7.02
N MET A 114 16.35 3.10 -7.70
CA MET A 114 16.84 1.90 -8.38
C MET A 114 17.80 2.35 -9.49
N PRO A 115 18.99 1.74 -9.57
CA PRO A 115 19.82 1.94 -10.75
C PRO A 115 19.01 1.55 -11.99
N PRO A 116 19.19 2.27 -13.13
CA PRO A 116 18.51 1.93 -14.36
C PRO A 116 18.77 0.45 -14.67
N ASN A 117 17.69 -0.27 -15.04
CA ASN A 117 17.81 -1.66 -15.47
C ASN A 117 18.94 -1.74 -16.50
N GLN A 118 19.95 -2.52 -16.18
CA GLN A 118 20.89 -3.00 -17.19
C GLN A 118 20.17 -4.13 -17.92
N ASP A 119 19.56 -3.78 -19.07
CA ASP A 119 19.12 -4.76 -20.06
C ASP A 119 20.32 -5.47 -20.68
#